data_0921ce0b1134dba03122ecda60ad3ab2
#
_entry.id   0921ce0b1134dba03122ecda60ad3ab2
#
_cell.length_a   1.000
_cell.length_b   1.000
_cell.length_c   1.000
_cell.angle_alpha   90.00
_cell.angle_beta   90.00
_cell.angle_gamma   90.00
#
_symmetry.space_group_name_H-M   'P 1'
#
loop_
_entity.id
_entity.type
_entity.pdbx_description
1 polymer ?
#
loop_
_entity_poly.entity_id
_entity_poly.type
_entity_poly.pdbx_seq_one_letter_code
_entity_poly.pdbx_strand_id
1 'polypeptide(L)'
;MEGDDGMNHAHEDGMKRLVENYREGRRRWGVQDADRRWLSQPLTDWTSGLNVQQANPHLDSGSADRLAVAINETLAIRDGLILSILAPEPGLDSHRLLDLCVRPNEPSNVTALCSILDAVFKDPSAQPDHTRCRAGLAMLQDMADQVPLGFRAQPLAVAAYVDWWSGGSRASGLAEEALADDRSCSLAAIVLALIGRGIVPAWRQSS
;
A
#
# COMPACT_ATOMS: atom_id res chain seq x y z
N MET A 1 -16.35 22.18 -20.83
CA MET A 1 -14.97 22.04 -20.33
C MET A 1 -14.79 22.66 -18.93
N GLU A 2 -15.76 23.38 -18.40
CA GLU A 2 -15.74 24.01 -17.06
C GLU A 2 -16.25 23.10 -15.91
N GLY A 3 -16.87 21.96 -16.21
CA GLY A 3 -17.44 21.08 -15.18
C GLY A 3 -16.45 20.11 -14.52
N ASP A 4 -15.36 19.78 -15.22
CA ASP A 4 -14.35 18.80 -14.75
C ASP A 4 -13.37 19.44 -13.74
N ASP A 5 -13.04 20.71 -13.95
CA ASP A 5 -12.13 21.48 -13.09
C ASP A 5 -12.74 21.73 -11.69
N GLY A 6 -14.04 21.97 -11.63
CA GLY A 6 -14.76 22.17 -10.36
C GLY A 6 -14.89 20.92 -9.49
N MET A 7 -15.07 19.74 -10.11
CA MET A 7 -15.14 18.48 -9.40
C MET A 7 -13.77 18.06 -8.85
N ASN A 8 -12.71 18.29 -9.61
CA ASN A 8 -11.35 17.97 -9.19
C ASN A 8 -10.90 18.82 -7.99
N HIS A 9 -11.18 20.12 -8.00
CA HIS A 9 -10.93 21.00 -6.85
C HIS A 9 -11.73 20.60 -5.60
N ALA A 10 -13.00 20.22 -5.75
CA ALA A 10 -13.82 19.79 -4.62
C ALA A 10 -13.30 18.50 -3.98
N HIS A 11 -12.78 17.56 -4.78
CA HIS A 11 -12.19 16.33 -4.29
C HIS A 11 -10.84 16.59 -3.60
N GLU A 12 -9.99 17.44 -4.19
CA GLU A 12 -8.71 17.83 -3.57
C GLU A 12 -8.92 18.49 -2.19
N ASP A 13 -9.91 19.40 -2.07
CA ASP A 13 -10.27 20.00 -0.78
C ASP A 13 -10.86 18.98 0.21
N GLY A 14 -11.57 17.97 -0.30
CA GLY A 14 -12.04 16.82 0.46
C GLY A 14 -10.87 16.03 1.08
N MET A 15 -9.87 15.72 0.28
CA MET A 15 -8.67 15.01 0.73
C MET A 15 -7.86 15.81 1.75
N LYS A 16 -7.68 17.12 1.55
CA LYS A 16 -7.03 17.99 2.54
C LYS A 16 -7.74 17.96 3.90
N ARG A 17 -9.09 18.01 3.89
CA ARG A 17 -9.89 17.88 5.13
C ARG A 17 -9.74 16.50 5.76
N LEU A 18 -9.64 15.42 4.98
CA LEU A 18 -9.38 14.07 5.50
C LEU A 18 -8.02 13.99 6.20
N VAL A 19 -6.96 14.60 5.64
CA VAL A 19 -5.64 14.68 6.29
C VAL A 19 -5.73 15.43 7.62
N GLU A 20 -6.41 16.57 7.65
CA GLU A 20 -6.59 17.35 8.88
C GLU A 20 -7.35 16.55 9.95
N ASN A 21 -8.44 15.87 9.57
CA ASN A 21 -9.22 15.01 10.46
C ASN A 21 -8.39 13.85 11.01
N TYR A 22 -7.57 13.22 10.16
CA TYR A 22 -6.67 12.13 10.57
C TYR A 22 -5.64 12.63 11.59
N ARG A 23 -4.98 13.76 11.31
CA ARG A 23 -4.00 14.38 12.21
C ARG A 23 -4.63 14.87 13.52
N GLU A 24 -5.83 15.45 13.46
CA GLU A 24 -6.56 15.86 14.65
C GLU A 24 -6.99 14.67 15.52
N GLY A 25 -7.47 13.60 14.90
CA GLY A 25 -7.77 12.35 15.59
C GLY A 25 -6.57 11.84 16.38
N ARG A 26 -5.39 11.83 15.76
CA ARG A 26 -4.13 11.41 16.40
C ARG A 26 -3.72 12.32 17.56
N ARG A 27 -3.95 13.63 17.45
CA ARG A 27 -3.70 14.57 18.57
C ARG A 27 -4.69 14.34 19.73
N ARG A 28 -5.94 14.06 19.41
CA ARG A 28 -7.03 13.96 20.39
C ARG A 28 -7.04 12.64 21.16
N TRP A 29 -6.84 11.53 20.47
CA TRP A 29 -7.01 10.17 21.01
C TRP A 29 -5.71 9.40 21.16
N GLY A 30 -4.58 9.98 20.73
CA GLY A 30 -3.30 9.28 20.58
C GLY A 30 -3.24 8.48 19.28
N VAL A 31 -2.00 8.20 18.85
CA VAL A 31 -1.73 7.60 17.53
C VAL A 31 -2.43 6.25 17.37
N GLN A 32 -2.29 5.35 18.34
CA GLN A 32 -2.81 3.98 18.21
C GLN A 32 -4.34 3.92 18.14
N ASP A 33 -5.04 4.65 18.98
CA ASP A 33 -6.51 4.64 19.00
C ASP A 33 -7.08 5.35 17.76
N ALA A 34 -6.45 6.43 17.31
CA ALA A 34 -6.86 7.14 16.11
C ALA A 34 -6.67 6.26 14.87
N ASP A 35 -5.48 5.67 14.71
CA ASP A 35 -5.17 4.80 13.57
C ASP A 35 -6.08 3.56 13.55
N ARG A 36 -6.37 2.96 14.71
CA ARG A 36 -7.32 1.86 14.81
C ARG A 36 -8.71 2.24 14.32
N ARG A 37 -9.24 3.38 14.75
CA ARG A 37 -10.56 3.88 14.32
C ARG A 37 -10.58 4.23 12.83
N TRP A 38 -9.47 4.79 12.33
CA TRP A 38 -9.35 5.20 10.95
C TRP A 38 -9.26 4.02 9.98
N LEU A 39 -8.50 3.00 10.35
CA LEU A 39 -8.12 1.91 9.46
C LEU A 39 -9.03 0.67 9.55
N SER A 40 -9.85 0.52 10.60
CA SER A 40 -10.60 -0.73 10.81
C SER A 40 -11.41 -1.15 9.59
N GLN A 41 -12.26 -0.27 9.04
CA GLN A 41 -13.06 -0.59 7.86
C GLN A 41 -12.20 -0.65 6.59
N PRO A 42 -11.35 0.34 6.28
CA PRO A 42 -10.52 0.28 5.09
C PRO A 42 -9.63 -0.97 4.97
N LEU A 43 -9.06 -1.45 6.07
CA LEU A 43 -8.27 -2.69 6.05
C LEU A 43 -9.12 -3.96 5.96
N THR A 44 -10.37 -3.92 6.43
CA THR A 44 -11.32 -5.03 6.21
C THR A 44 -11.68 -5.12 4.72
N ASP A 45 -11.97 -4.01 4.08
CA ASP A 45 -12.27 -3.95 2.64
C ASP A 45 -11.05 -4.36 1.80
N TRP A 46 -9.88 -3.87 2.17
CA TRP A 46 -8.61 -4.23 1.55
C TRP A 46 -8.33 -5.73 1.60
N THR A 47 -8.38 -6.33 2.80
CA THR A 47 -8.10 -7.77 2.96
C THR A 47 -9.17 -8.65 2.31
N SER A 48 -10.42 -8.19 2.29
CA SER A 48 -11.50 -8.85 1.55
C SER A 48 -11.21 -8.86 0.06
N GLY A 49 -10.77 -7.72 -0.51
CA GLY A 49 -10.37 -7.60 -1.90
C GLY A 49 -9.18 -8.50 -2.28
N LEU A 50 -8.21 -8.66 -1.36
CA LEU A 50 -7.07 -9.57 -1.58
C LEU A 50 -7.49 -11.05 -1.63
N ASN A 51 -8.54 -11.43 -0.89
CA ASN A 51 -8.97 -12.83 -0.74
C ASN A 51 -10.03 -13.26 -1.78
N VAL A 52 -10.57 -12.32 -2.55
CA VAL A 52 -11.59 -12.61 -3.56
C VAL A 52 -10.94 -12.98 -4.89
N GLN A 53 -11.33 -14.12 -5.45
CA GLN A 53 -10.95 -14.53 -6.82
C GLN A 53 -11.73 -13.74 -7.89
N GLN A 54 -11.86 -12.43 -7.71
CA GLN A 54 -12.49 -11.56 -8.70
C GLN A 54 -11.45 -11.05 -9.69
N ALA A 55 -11.86 -10.85 -10.93
CA ALA A 55 -10.97 -10.38 -11.99
C ALA A 55 -10.41 -8.98 -11.70
N ASN A 56 -11.19 -8.09 -11.07
CA ASN A 56 -10.79 -6.73 -10.69
C ASN A 56 -11.42 -6.36 -9.34
N PRO A 57 -10.77 -6.68 -8.21
CA PRO A 57 -11.18 -6.15 -6.93
C PRO A 57 -10.96 -4.63 -6.90
N HIS A 58 -11.91 -3.90 -6.31
CA HIS A 58 -11.83 -2.47 -6.13
C HIS A 58 -12.17 -2.09 -4.69
N LEU A 59 -11.68 -0.94 -4.25
CA LEU A 59 -12.07 -0.33 -2.99
C LEU A 59 -13.19 0.68 -3.23
N ASP A 60 -14.12 0.77 -2.29
CA ASP A 60 -15.01 1.92 -2.30
C ASP A 60 -14.22 3.23 -2.09
N SER A 61 -14.73 4.34 -2.63
CA SER A 61 -14.00 5.61 -2.61
C SER A 61 -13.64 6.09 -1.20
N GLY A 62 -14.50 5.83 -0.21
CA GLY A 62 -14.22 6.21 1.17
C GLY A 62 -13.08 5.41 1.80
N SER A 63 -12.98 4.12 1.51
CA SER A 63 -11.85 3.27 1.95
C SER A 63 -10.57 3.60 1.19
N ALA A 64 -10.66 3.86 -0.13
CA ALA A 64 -9.53 4.28 -0.95
C ALA A 64 -8.92 5.60 -0.46
N ASP A 65 -9.74 6.65 -0.26
CA ASP A 65 -9.30 7.95 0.25
C ASP A 65 -8.64 7.84 1.63
N ARG A 66 -9.24 7.07 2.54
CA ARG A 66 -8.69 6.88 3.89
C ARG A 66 -7.37 6.12 3.88
N LEU A 67 -7.24 5.08 3.05
CA LEU A 67 -5.97 4.37 2.90
C LEU A 67 -4.92 5.26 2.26
N ALA A 68 -5.26 6.01 1.20
CA ALA A 68 -4.34 6.94 0.56
C ALA A 68 -3.81 7.98 1.56
N VAL A 69 -4.68 8.60 2.37
CA VAL A 69 -4.25 9.51 3.45
C VAL A 69 -3.32 8.79 4.42
N ALA A 70 -3.70 7.61 4.91
CA ALA A 70 -2.96 6.92 5.95
C ALA A 70 -1.55 6.49 5.49
N ILE A 71 -1.40 5.98 4.26
CA ILE A 71 -0.08 5.55 3.73
C ILE A 71 0.82 6.73 3.35
N ASN A 72 0.25 7.89 3.05
CA ASN A 72 1.02 9.13 2.87
C ASN A 72 1.52 9.70 4.20
N GLU A 73 0.74 9.56 5.27
CA GLU A 73 1.07 10.08 6.60
C GLU A 73 1.92 9.11 7.45
N THR A 74 1.89 7.81 7.16
CA THR A 74 2.48 6.79 8.05
C THR A 74 3.09 5.62 7.29
N LEU A 75 4.42 5.54 7.28
CA LEU A 75 5.17 4.48 6.59
C LEU A 75 4.81 3.08 7.08
N ALA A 76 4.56 2.88 8.37
CA ALA A 76 4.18 1.57 8.91
C ALA A 76 2.87 1.04 8.30
N ILE A 77 1.93 1.93 7.96
CA ILE A 77 0.67 1.53 7.31
C ILE A 77 0.95 1.15 5.85
N ARG A 78 1.76 1.93 5.14
CA ARG A 78 2.22 1.61 3.78
C ARG A 78 2.90 0.24 3.74
N ASP A 79 3.84 0.02 4.63
CA ASP A 79 4.60 -1.23 4.71
C ASP A 79 3.68 -2.41 5.09
N GLY A 80 2.66 -2.17 5.93
CA GLY A 80 1.61 -3.13 6.22
C GLY A 80 0.83 -3.58 4.99
N LEU A 81 0.47 -2.66 4.09
CA LEU A 81 -0.19 -3.02 2.82
C LEU A 81 0.74 -3.88 1.95
N ILE A 82 2.02 -3.54 1.84
CA ILE A 82 3.01 -4.38 1.13
C ILE A 82 3.01 -5.80 1.72
N LEU A 83 3.16 -5.90 3.03
CA LEU A 83 3.22 -7.20 3.71
C LEU A 83 1.95 -8.02 3.53
N SER A 84 0.78 -7.40 3.52
CA SER A 84 -0.50 -8.10 3.31
C SER A 84 -0.59 -8.76 1.93
N ILE A 85 0.06 -8.19 0.93
CA ILE A 85 0.14 -8.76 -0.42
C ILE A 85 1.19 -9.88 -0.47
N LEU A 86 2.36 -9.66 0.15
CA LEU A 86 3.53 -10.54 0.02
C LEU A 86 3.54 -11.70 1.02
N ALA A 87 2.78 -11.61 2.13
CA ALA A 87 2.80 -12.64 3.17
C ALA A 87 2.41 -14.01 2.61
N PRO A 88 3.16 -15.07 3.00
CA PRO A 88 2.81 -16.43 2.61
C PRO A 88 1.44 -16.84 3.19
N GLU A 89 0.83 -17.86 2.58
CA GLU A 89 -0.43 -18.41 3.09
C GLU A 89 -0.30 -18.85 4.57
N PRO A 90 -1.35 -18.64 5.37
CA PRO A 90 -2.71 -18.19 5.00
C PRO A 90 -2.86 -16.68 4.79
N GLY A 91 -1.81 -15.88 4.77
CA GLY A 91 -1.83 -14.44 4.63
C GLY A 91 -2.17 -13.71 5.94
N LEU A 92 -2.37 -12.40 5.85
CA LEU A 92 -2.76 -11.56 6.98
C LEU A 92 -4.25 -11.25 6.90
N ASP A 93 -5.01 -11.63 7.93
CA ASP A 93 -6.38 -11.15 8.09
C ASP A 93 -6.41 -9.65 8.48
N SER A 94 -7.59 -9.03 8.41
CA SER A 94 -7.75 -7.60 8.69
C SER A 94 -7.38 -7.22 10.12
N HIS A 95 -7.64 -8.10 11.09
CA HIS A 95 -7.31 -7.84 12.49
C HIS A 95 -5.80 -7.86 12.73
N ARG A 96 -5.11 -8.86 12.17
CA ARG A 96 -3.65 -8.99 12.29
C ARG A 96 -2.95 -7.85 11.54
N LEU A 97 -3.42 -7.52 10.34
CA LEU A 97 -2.89 -6.40 9.57
C LEU A 97 -3.08 -5.06 10.30
N LEU A 98 -4.27 -4.81 10.86
CA LEU A 98 -4.55 -3.63 11.67
C LEU A 98 -3.59 -3.53 12.86
N ASP A 99 -3.35 -4.63 13.56
CA ASP A 99 -2.45 -4.65 14.71
C ASP A 99 -1.00 -4.33 14.32
N LEU A 100 -0.51 -4.89 13.21
CA LEU A 100 0.81 -4.57 12.66
C LEU A 100 0.94 -3.09 12.28
N CYS A 101 -0.08 -2.51 11.64
CA CYS A 101 -0.09 -1.10 11.25
C CYS A 101 -0.10 -0.14 12.44
N VAL A 102 -0.91 -0.46 13.46
CA VAL A 102 -1.18 0.43 14.60
C VAL A 102 -0.11 0.32 15.70
N ARG A 103 0.47 -0.86 15.86
CA ARG A 103 1.49 -1.15 16.90
C ARG A 103 2.76 -1.77 16.30
N PRO A 104 3.42 -1.12 15.33
CA PRO A 104 4.56 -1.73 14.61
C PRO A 104 5.74 -2.08 15.52
N ASN A 105 5.90 -1.37 16.64
CA ASN A 105 7.01 -1.57 17.58
C ASN A 105 6.69 -2.54 18.73
N GLU A 106 5.50 -3.12 18.77
CA GLU A 106 5.17 -4.15 19.74
C GLU A 106 6.04 -5.39 19.49
N PRO A 107 6.70 -5.99 20.51
CA PRO A 107 7.63 -7.10 20.30
C PRO A 107 7.05 -8.28 19.51
N SER A 108 5.77 -8.62 19.74
CA SER A 108 5.07 -9.65 18.98
C SER A 108 4.89 -9.29 17.50
N ASN A 109 4.68 -8.01 17.20
CA ASN A 109 4.52 -7.51 15.84
C ASN A 109 5.88 -7.42 15.12
N VAL A 110 6.92 -6.99 15.81
CA VAL A 110 8.28 -7.01 15.29
C VAL A 110 8.71 -8.45 14.94
N THR A 111 8.45 -9.41 15.83
CA THR A 111 8.76 -10.82 15.59
C THR A 111 8.00 -11.36 14.38
N ALA A 112 6.71 -11.08 14.27
CA ALA A 112 5.90 -11.51 13.13
C ALA A 112 6.35 -10.85 11.82
N LEU A 113 6.66 -9.55 11.86
CA LEU A 113 7.20 -8.83 10.71
C LEU A 113 8.52 -9.46 10.23
N CYS A 114 9.48 -9.69 11.14
CA CYS A 114 10.72 -10.34 10.80
C CYS A 114 10.50 -11.74 10.20
N SER A 115 9.56 -12.52 10.75
CA SER A 115 9.23 -13.84 10.23
C SER A 115 8.68 -13.80 8.82
N ILE A 116 7.78 -12.84 8.52
CA ILE A 116 7.24 -12.65 7.17
C ILE A 116 8.34 -12.21 6.20
N LEU A 117 9.16 -11.23 6.59
CA LEU A 117 10.26 -10.74 5.77
C LEU A 117 11.29 -11.84 5.49
N ASP A 118 11.62 -12.66 6.48
CA ASP A 118 12.54 -13.79 6.30
C ASP A 118 11.97 -14.82 5.33
N ALA A 119 10.69 -15.19 5.47
CA ALA A 119 10.01 -16.10 4.55
C ALA A 119 9.93 -15.52 3.12
N VAL A 120 9.68 -14.23 2.97
CA VAL A 120 9.52 -13.60 1.65
C VAL A 120 10.87 -13.33 0.97
N PHE A 121 11.89 -12.89 1.71
CA PHE A 121 13.11 -12.35 1.11
C PHE A 121 14.34 -13.28 1.23
N LYS A 122 14.36 -14.17 2.19
CA LYS A 122 15.50 -15.08 2.40
C LYS A 122 15.27 -16.47 1.84
N ASP A 123 14.02 -16.87 1.61
CA ASP A 123 13.69 -18.18 1.06
C ASP A 123 13.61 -18.10 -0.48
N PRO A 124 14.58 -18.69 -1.21
CA PRO A 124 14.55 -18.71 -2.67
C PRO A 124 13.35 -19.50 -3.25
N SER A 125 12.70 -20.35 -2.45
CA SER A 125 11.51 -21.11 -2.85
C SER A 125 10.19 -20.32 -2.65
N ALA A 126 10.25 -19.20 -1.95
CA ALA A 126 9.07 -18.36 -1.68
C ALA A 126 8.60 -17.64 -2.94
N GLN A 127 7.77 -18.31 -3.72
CA GLN A 127 7.17 -17.73 -4.91
C GLN A 127 6.02 -16.78 -4.53
N PRO A 128 5.82 -15.70 -5.31
CA PRO A 128 4.69 -14.80 -5.09
C PRO A 128 3.35 -15.51 -5.36
N ASP A 129 2.37 -15.25 -4.51
CA ASP A 129 0.98 -15.52 -4.85
C ASP A 129 0.52 -14.52 -5.94
N HIS A 130 0.59 -14.94 -7.18
CA HIS A 130 0.25 -14.10 -8.33
C HIS A 130 -1.22 -13.65 -8.34
N THR A 131 -2.12 -14.39 -7.71
CA THR A 131 -3.53 -13.97 -7.59
C THR A 131 -3.67 -12.82 -6.62
N ARG A 132 -3.06 -12.94 -5.44
CA ARG A 132 -3.02 -11.88 -4.43
C ARG A 132 -2.25 -10.65 -4.92
N CYS A 133 -1.11 -10.83 -5.59
CA CYS A 133 -0.37 -9.72 -6.19
C CYS A 133 -1.21 -8.96 -7.22
N ARG A 134 -1.93 -9.66 -8.11
CA ARG A 134 -2.83 -9.02 -9.09
C ARG A 134 -3.96 -8.26 -8.42
N ALA A 135 -4.58 -8.84 -7.39
CA ALA A 135 -5.63 -8.17 -6.63
C ALA A 135 -5.12 -6.90 -5.96
N GLY A 136 -3.98 -6.98 -5.28
CA GLY A 136 -3.33 -5.83 -4.66
C GLY A 136 -2.95 -4.75 -5.67
N LEU A 137 -2.37 -5.13 -6.81
CA LEU A 137 -2.02 -4.19 -7.89
C LEU A 137 -3.27 -3.49 -8.47
N ALA A 138 -4.37 -4.22 -8.67
CA ALA A 138 -5.62 -3.64 -9.17
C ALA A 138 -6.17 -2.60 -8.18
N MET A 139 -6.24 -2.92 -6.89
CA MET A 139 -6.73 -1.99 -5.86
C MET A 139 -5.81 -0.78 -5.66
N LEU A 140 -4.49 -0.94 -5.77
CA LEU A 140 -3.53 0.16 -5.66
C LEU A 140 -3.63 1.11 -6.86
N GLN A 141 -3.79 0.56 -8.07
CA GLN A 141 -3.99 1.34 -9.27
C GLN A 141 -5.31 2.10 -9.22
N ASP A 142 -6.40 1.42 -8.85
CA ASP A 142 -7.73 2.02 -8.66
C ASP A 142 -7.68 3.15 -7.62
N MET A 143 -6.99 2.94 -6.49
CA MET A 143 -6.76 3.99 -5.49
C MET A 143 -6.00 5.19 -6.08
N ALA A 144 -4.92 4.95 -6.84
CA ALA A 144 -4.15 6.03 -7.47
C ALA A 144 -4.96 6.80 -8.52
N ASP A 145 -5.86 6.13 -9.23
CA ASP A 145 -6.72 6.76 -10.25
C ASP A 145 -7.85 7.58 -9.61
N GLN A 146 -8.32 7.17 -8.43
CA GLN A 146 -9.38 7.87 -7.70
C GLN A 146 -8.89 9.11 -6.96
N VAL A 147 -7.67 9.13 -6.42
CA VAL A 147 -7.20 10.25 -5.59
C VAL A 147 -6.55 11.37 -6.42
N PRO A 148 -6.62 12.65 -5.98
CA PRO A 148 -5.99 13.76 -6.68
C PRO A 148 -4.46 13.70 -6.61
N LEU A 149 -3.81 14.52 -7.46
CA LEU A 149 -2.37 14.74 -7.43
C LEU A 149 -1.89 15.13 -6.01
N GLY A 150 -0.71 14.66 -5.65
CA GLY A 150 -0.14 14.80 -4.31
C GLY A 150 -0.54 13.68 -3.33
N PHE A 151 -1.48 12.78 -3.73
CA PHE A 151 -1.85 11.60 -2.96
C PHE A 151 -1.55 10.28 -3.69
N ARG A 152 -1.14 10.34 -4.96
CA ARG A 152 -0.93 9.19 -5.83
C ARG A 152 0.43 8.50 -5.61
N ALA A 153 1.42 9.23 -5.12
CA ALA A 153 2.81 8.76 -5.03
C ALA A 153 2.95 7.46 -4.23
N GLN A 154 2.33 7.35 -3.06
CA GLN A 154 2.48 6.16 -2.23
C GLN A 154 1.73 4.94 -2.79
N PRO A 155 0.46 5.01 -3.24
CA PRO A 155 -0.20 3.90 -3.93
C PRO A 155 0.60 3.39 -5.13
N LEU A 156 1.10 4.30 -5.99
CA LEU A 156 1.92 3.96 -7.16
C LEU A 156 3.25 3.33 -6.77
N ALA A 157 3.91 3.84 -5.73
CA ALA A 157 5.17 3.27 -5.26
C ALA A 157 5.00 1.86 -4.67
N VAL A 158 3.92 1.62 -3.93
CA VAL A 158 3.57 0.27 -3.44
C VAL A 158 3.28 -0.65 -4.61
N ALA A 159 2.51 -0.19 -5.61
CA ALA A 159 2.23 -0.95 -6.82
C ALA A 159 3.53 -1.27 -7.59
N ALA A 160 4.45 -0.30 -7.73
CA ALA A 160 5.76 -0.52 -8.35
C ALA A 160 6.56 -1.60 -7.62
N TYR A 161 6.57 -1.58 -6.29
CA TYR A 161 7.29 -2.56 -5.48
C TYR A 161 6.70 -3.97 -5.62
N VAL A 162 5.37 -4.09 -5.59
CA VAL A 162 4.66 -5.38 -5.76
C VAL A 162 4.86 -5.93 -7.17
N ASP A 163 4.79 -5.07 -8.20
CA ASP A 163 5.04 -5.47 -9.59
C ASP A 163 6.48 -5.96 -9.79
N TRP A 164 7.48 -5.23 -9.25
CA TRP A 164 8.87 -5.68 -9.23
C TRP A 164 9.04 -7.02 -8.51
N TRP A 165 8.46 -7.16 -7.32
CA TRP A 165 8.51 -8.39 -6.52
C TRP A 165 7.90 -9.58 -7.25
N SER A 166 6.73 -9.41 -7.86
CA SER A 166 6.02 -10.49 -8.58
C SER A 166 6.61 -10.79 -9.96
N GLY A 167 7.65 -10.08 -10.38
CA GLY A 167 8.30 -10.28 -11.68
C GLY A 167 7.58 -9.62 -12.85
N GLY A 168 6.73 -8.65 -12.58
CA GLY A 168 6.05 -7.85 -13.59
C GLY A 168 6.99 -6.92 -14.36
N SER A 169 6.46 -6.25 -15.36
CA SER A 169 7.21 -5.38 -16.28
C SER A 169 6.87 -3.89 -16.14
N ARG A 170 5.91 -3.52 -15.29
CA ARG A 170 5.42 -2.16 -15.13
C ARG A 170 6.10 -1.38 -14.00
N ALA A 171 6.91 -2.04 -13.18
CA ALA A 171 7.48 -1.48 -11.96
C ALA A 171 8.24 -0.15 -12.20
N SER A 172 9.01 -0.04 -13.30
CA SER A 172 9.74 1.19 -13.63
C SER A 172 8.78 2.35 -13.90
N GLY A 173 7.79 2.14 -14.79
CA GLY A 173 6.81 3.18 -15.13
C GLY A 173 6.00 3.64 -13.91
N LEU A 174 5.51 2.71 -13.09
CA LEU A 174 4.78 3.04 -11.84
C LEU A 174 5.65 3.84 -10.85
N ALA A 175 6.94 3.50 -10.73
CA ALA A 175 7.85 4.24 -9.86
C ALA A 175 8.17 5.63 -10.41
N GLU A 176 8.29 5.78 -11.73
CA GLU A 176 8.47 7.08 -12.40
C GLU A 176 7.23 7.98 -12.22
N GLU A 177 6.03 7.42 -12.37
CA GLU A 177 4.77 8.13 -12.10
C GLU A 177 4.66 8.57 -10.63
N ALA A 178 5.05 7.70 -9.69
CA ALA A 178 5.09 8.05 -8.27
C ALA A 178 6.04 9.23 -8.00
N LEU A 179 7.23 9.25 -8.62
CA LEU A 179 8.18 10.37 -8.48
C LEU A 179 7.76 11.62 -9.22
N ALA A 180 6.92 11.52 -10.25
CA ALA A 180 6.32 12.68 -10.90
C ALA A 180 5.28 13.36 -9.99
N ASP A 181 4.56 12.58 -9.18
CA ASP A 181 3.59 13.09 -8.19
C ASP A 181 4.30 13.62 -6.92
N ASP A 182 5.28 12.88 -6.39
CA ASP A 182 6.11 13.28 -5.24
C ASP A 182 7.57 12.86 -5.44
N ARG A 183 8.43 13.84 -5.75
CA ARG A 183 9.89 13.62 -5.95
C ARG A 183 10.60 13.08 -4.72
N SER A 184 10.01 13.20 -3.54
CA SER A 184 10.58 12.70 -2.28
C SER A 184 10.13 11.27 -1.95
N CYS A 185 9.33 10.61 -2.79
CA CYS A 185 8.85 9.25 -2.58
C CYS A 185 10.00 8.24 -2.55
N SER A 186 10.46 7.93 -1.34
CA SER A 186 11.64 7.07 -1.13
C SER A 186 11.44 5.64 -1.65
N LEU A 187 10.23 5.08 -1.54
CA LEU A 187 9.96 3.72 -2.03
C LEU A 187 10.09 3.62 -3.55
N ALA A 188 9.57 4.61 -4.28
CA ALA A 188 9.70 4.66 -5.73
C ALA A 188 11.18 4.77 -6.16
N ALA A 189 11.96 5.62 -5.47
CA ALA A 189 13.40 5.74 -5.71
C ALA A 189 14.14 4.43 -5.43
N ILE A 190 13.78 3.68 -4.39
CA ILE A 190 14.32 2.36 -4.08
C ILE A 190 14.02 1.38 -5.21
N VAL A 191 12.77 1.31 -5.70
CA VAL A 191 12.38 0.40 -6.78
C VAL A 191 13.19 0.68 -8.05
N LEU A 192 13.33 1.94 -8.45
CA LEU A 192 14.16 2.30 -9.61
C LEU A 192 15.62 1.94 -9.40
N ALA A 193 16.16 2.11 -8.19
CA ALA A 193 17.54 1.73 -7.88
C ALA A 193 17.74 0.22 -7.95
N LEU A 194 16.78 -0.60 -7.50
CA LEU A 194 16.81 -2.05 -7.62
C LEU A 194 16.83 -2.47 -9.09
N ILE A 195 15.92 -1.93 -9.90
CA ILE A 195 15.82 -2.22 -11.33
C ILE A 195 17.11 -1.79 -12.06
N GLY A 196 17.58 -0.56 -11.83
CA GLY A 196 18.77 -0.02 -12.48
C GLY A 196 20.06 -0.79 -12.15
N ARG A 197 20.10 -1.49 -11.02
CA ARG A 197 21.22 -2.36 -10.62
C ARG A 197 21.03 -3.81 -11.04
N GLY A 198 19.95 -4.16 -11.73
CA GLY A 198 19.63 -5.53 -12.10
C GLY A 198 19.32 -6.43 -10.90
N ILE A 199 18.96 -5.86 -9.74
CA ILE A 199 18.60 -6.64 -8.56
C ILE A 199 17.19 -7.21 -8.77
N VAL A 200 17.07 -8.52 -8.66
CA VAL A 200 15.81 -9.26 -8.76
C VAL A 200 15.49 -9.95 -7.44
N PRO A 201 14.21 -10.25 -7.15
CA PRO A 201 13.83 -11.02 -5.97
C PRO A 201 14.53 -12.39 -5.90
N ALA A 202 14.78 -12.89 -4.69
CA ALA A 202 15.55 -14.12 -4.47
C ALA A 202 14.94 -15.33 -5.20
N TRP A 203 13.61 -15.44 -5.23
CA TRP A 203 12.92 -16.53 -5.91
C TRP A 203 13.17 -16.58 -7.44
N ARG A 204 13.53 -15.45 -8.06
CA ARG A 204 13.89 -15.39 -9.49
C ARG A 204 15.33 -15.77 -9.78
N GLN A 205 16.19 -15.77 -8.77
CA GLN A 205 17.62 -16.10 -8.94
C GLN A 205 17.84 -17.60 -9.08
N SER A 206 16.85 -18.40 -8.69
CA SER A 206 16.91 -19.87 -8.67
C SER A 206 16.18 -20.53 -9.85
N SER A 207 15.74 -19.75 -10.85
CA SER A 207 14.97 -20.24 -12.02
C SER A 207 15.82 -20.33 -13.26
#